data_48680adf4807b3adce74e6cb4a8c3f91
#
_entry.id   48680adf4807b3adce74e6cb4a8c3f91
#
_cell.length_a   1.000
_cell.length_b   1.000
_cell.length_c   1.000
_cell.angle_alpha   90.00
_cell.angle_beta   90.00
_cell.angle_gamma   90.00
#
_symmetry.space_group_name_H-M   'P 1'
#
loop_
_entity.id
_entity.type
_entity.pdbx_description
1 polymer ?
#
loop_
_entity_poly.entity_id
_entity_poly.type
_entity_poly.pdbx_seq_one_letter_code
_entity_poly.pdbx_strand_id
1 'polypeptide(L)'
;MKYPLLLLPFLATAALGAQPPPGGVDGLSQDDVSKAVSALKQTFVRPSALSAADLARDTLQGLLDRLSPEVALVSGSSESATAIPFYSEDYNGTGYLRIGAMTAENVTKAGEVLKAWSSGKIGAVILDLRGAGLSGDFDAASALEVYFCAKGSELYRFDYGAAGTHGGDTVSAPADPLFTGVLIVLVDESTAEAAETIAASLQECAKALILGSTTAGRPFKYQDVRLNGAVLRMAVAEVLLPDGKKLGVNGLKPDISVAPGSASRAQLVQSVSTHGVASVIQERDRPHLNEAALVSGSNPDVDELEQEQNGTVPAPPLIDRQLEQALDLITSISIYKSKGAPMSHGVE
;
A
#
# COMPACT_ATOMS: atom_id res chain seq x y z
N MET A 1 -11.73 -88.47 -6.63
CA MET A 1 -12.87 -87.58 -6.73
C MET A 1 -12.28 -86.17 -6.90
N LYS A 2 -12.40 -85.60 -8.09
CA LYS A 2 -11.79 -84.30 -8.50
C LYS A 2 -12.93 -83.26 -8.46
N TYR A 3 -12.81 -82.23 -7.64
CA TYR A 3 -13.72 -81.07 -7.66
C TYR A 3 -13.08 -79.96 -8.53
N PRO A 4 -13.79 -79.37 -9.46
CA PRO A 4 -13.27 -78.23 -10.22
C PRO A 4 -13.49 -76.94 -9.44
N LEU A 5 -12.44 -76.16 -9.32
CA LEU A 5 -12.44 -74.83 -8.76
C LEU A 5 -13.06 -73.86 -9.75
N LEU A 6 -14.25 -73.33 -9.45
CA LEU A 6 -14.89 -72.30 -10.23
C LEU A 6 -14.24 -70.94 -9.90
N LEU A 7 -13.47 -70.40 -10.84
CA LEU A 7 -13.03 -69.02 -10.81
C LEU A 7 -14.18 -68.11 -11.28
N LEU A 8 -14.73 -67.36 -10.37
CA LEU A 8 -15.62 -66.22 -10.67
C LEU A 8 -14.74 -65.02 -11.07
N PRO A 9 -15.00 -64.33 -12.19
CA PRO A 9 -14.32 -63.11 -12.50
C PRO A 9 -14.88 -61.97 -11.64
N PHE A 10 -14.00 -61.37 -10.85
CA PHE A 10 -14.27 -60.12 -10.14
C PHE A 10 -14.37 -59.00 -11.21
N LEU A 11 -15.56 -58.58 -11.59
CA LEU A 11 -15.79 -57.36 -12.33
C LEU A 11 -15.49 -56.18 -11.39
N ALA A 12 -14.31 -55.62 -11.53
CA ALA A 12 -13.99 -54.31 -10.97
C ALA A 12 -14.80 -53.26 -11.75
N THR A 13 -15.93 -52.85 -11.22
CA THR A 13 -16.61 -51.65 -11.65
C THR A 13 -15.71 -50.48 -11.26
N ALA A 14 -14.94 -49.98 -12.19
CA ALA A 14 -14.28 -48.68 -12.08
C ALA A 14 -15.43 -47.66 -11.89
N ALA A 15 -15.48 -47.06 -10.71
CA ALA A 15 -16.27 -45.87 -10.49
C ALA A 15 -15.67 -44.78 -11.43
N LEU A 16 -16.35 -44.53 -12.54
CA LEU A 16 -16.09 -43.33 -13.32
C LEU A 16 -16.35 -42.16 -12.36
N GLY A 17 -15.28 -41.58 -11.84
CA GLY A 17 -15.36 -40.28 -11.22
C GLY A 17 -15.95 -39.31 -12.26
N ALA A 18 -17.17 -38.85 -11.98
CA ALA A 18 -17.81 -37.85 -12.82
C ALA A 18 -16.85 -36.65 -12.86
N GLN A 19 -16.31 -36.37 -14.02
CA GLN A 19 -15.59 -35.09 -14.24
C GLN A 19 -16.57 -33.96 -13.95
N PRO A 20 -16.16 -32.94 -13.19
CA PRO A 20 -17.00 -31.78 -13.03
C PRO A 20 -17.35 -31.20 -14.41
N PRO A 21 -18.59 -30.71 -14.60
CA PRO A 21 -19.01 -30.15 -15.88
C PRO A 21 -18.07 -29.02 -16.29
N PRO A 22 -17.75 -28.87 -17.59
CA PRO A 22 -16.95 -27.76 -18.07
C PRO A 22 -17.66 -26.45 -17.74
N GLY A 23 -17.09 -25.67 -16.80
CA GLY A 23 -17.69 -24.43 -16.29
C GLY A 23 -18.08 -24.46 -14.81
N GLY A 24 -18.06 -25.61 -14.15
CA GLY A 24 -18.41 -25.71 -12.73
C GLY A 24 -19.83 -25.16 -12.42
N VAL A 25 -19.99 -24.52 -11.26
CA VAL A 25 -21.25 -23.88 -10.84
C VAL A 25 -21.61 -22.68 -11.74
N ASP A 26 -20.63 -22.02 -12.30
CA ASP A 26 -20.81 -20.83 -13.16
C ASP A 26 -21.52 -21.16 -14.51
N GLY A 27 -21.49 -22.42 -14.94
CA GLY A 27 -22.19 -22.89 -16.13
C GLY A 27 -23.65 -23.26 -15.91
N LEU A 28 -24.15 -23.26 -14.68
CA LEU A 28 -25.52 -23.62 -14.34
C LEU A 28 -26.48 -22.45 -14.46
N SER A 29 -27.68 -22.70 -14.99
CA SER A 29 -28.76 -21.72 -14.93
C SER A 29 -29.27 -21.54 -13.49
N GLN A 30 -29.93 -20.41 -13.21
CA GLN A 30 -30.55 -20.17 -11.91
C GLN A 30 -31.52 -21.28 -11.51
N ASP A 31 -32.27 -21.83 -12.48
CA ASP A 31 -33.19 -22.94 -12.28
C ASP A 31 -32.47 -24.25 -11.87
N ASP A 32 -31.32 -24.52 -12.50
CA ASP A 32 -30.50 -25.68 -12.19
C ASP A 32 -29.89 -25.59 -10.80
N VAL A 33 -29.41 -24.41 -10.41
CA VAL A 33 -28.92 -24.14 -9.05
C VAL A 33 -30.06 -24.36 -8.03
N SER A 34 -31.25 -23.82 -8.31
CA SER A 34 -32.41 -23.98 -7.44
C SER A 34 -32.84 -25.44 -7.31
N LYS A 35 -32.83 -26.22 -8.42
CA LYS A 35 -33.10 -27.65 -8.41
C LYS A 35 -32.06 -28.42 -7.62
N ALA A 36 -30.77 -28.10 -7.80
CA ALA A 36 -29.66 -28.74 -7.08
C ALA A 36 -29.79 -28.51 -5.56
N VAL A 37 -30.02 -27.27 -5.12
CA VAL A 37 -30.26 -26.95 -3.70
C VAL A 37 -31.47 -27.66 -3.15
N SER A 38 -32.56 -27.76 -3.92
CA SER A 38 -33.78 -28.48 -3.53
C SER A 38 -33.52 -29.96 -3.37
N ALA A 39 -32.83 -30.58 -4.32
CA ALA A 39 -32.42 -31.98 -4.26
C ALA A 39 -31.54 -32.29 -3.04
N LEU A 40 -30.55 -31.42 -2.76
CA LEU A 40 -29.73 -31.56 -1.57
C LEU A 40 -30.55 -31.51 -0.28
N LYS A 41 -31.49 -30.58 -0.14
CA LYS A 41 -32.37 -30.47 1.03
C LYS A 41 -33.25 -31.71 1.24
N GLN A 42 -33.66 -32.38 0.14
CA GLN A 42 -34.58 -33.51 0.21
C GLN A 42 -33.87 -34.84 0.40
N THR A 43 -32.69 -35.04 -0.17
CA THR A 43 -32.07 -36.36 -0.31
C THR A 43 -30.70 -36.49 0.30
N PHE A 44 -30.08 -35.39 0.77
CA PHE A 44 -28.74 -35.45 1.37
C PHE A 44 -28.77 -36.21 2.71
N VAL A 45 -27.76 -37.06 2.91
CA VAL A 45 -27.67 -37.97 4.08
C VAL A 45 -27.60 -37.23 5.43
N ARG A 46 -27.25 -35.97 5.44
CA ARG A 46 -27.20 -35.11 6.64
C ARG A 46 -27.98 -33.81 6.41
N PRO A 47 -29.32 -33.87 6.42
CA PRO A 47 -30.16 -32.70 6.11
C PRO A 47 -29.98 -31.54 7.12
N SER A 48 -29.58 -31.86 8.36
CA SER A 48 -29.25 -30.83 9.38
C SER A 48 -28.10 -29.90 9.01
N ALA A 49 -27.20 -30.33 8.13
CA ALA A 49 -26.12 -29.50 7.60
C ALA A 49 -26.58 -28.50 6.52
N LEU A 50 -27.85 -28.55 6.13
CA LEU A 50 -28.46 -27.70 5.09
C LEU A 50 -29.59 -26.85 5.66
N SER A 51 -29.46 -26.42 6.93
CA SER A 51 -30.45 -25.51 7.52
C SER A 51 -30.46 -24.17 6.72
N ALA A 52 -31.59 -23.44 6.77
CA ALA A 52 -31.69 -22.15 6.11
C ALA A 52 -30.59 -21.16 6.60
N ALA A 53 -30.21 -21.26 7.87
CA ALA A 53 -29.17 -20.44 8.46
C ALA A 53 -27.75 -20.79 7.93
N ASP A 54 -27.48 -22.12 7.76
CA ASP A 54 -26.18 -22.57 7.24
C ASP A 54 -26.05 -22.19 5.75
N LEU A 55 -27.09 -22.43 4.96
CA LEU A 55 -27.11 -22.00 3.55
C LEU A 55 -26.95 -20.51 3.38
N ALA A 56 -27.54 -19.69 4.26
CA ALA A 56 -27.35 -18.23 4.22
C ALA A 56 -25.89 -17.83 4.54
N ARG A 57 -25.27 -18.51 5.54
CA ARG A 57 -23.84 -18.28 5.86
C ARG A 57 -22.92 -18.71 4.71
N ASP A 58 -23.14 -19.90 4.17
CA ASP A 58 -22.32 -20.41 3.06
C ASP A 58 -22.45 -19.53 1.81
N THR A 59 -23.67 -19.02 1.55
CA THR A 59 -23.89 -18.05 0.47
C THR A 59 -23.13 -16.78 0.71
N LEU A 60 -23.20 -16.20 1.92
CA LEU A 60 -22.44 -14.98 2.26
C LEU A 60 -20.94 -15.23 2.16
N GLN A 61 -20.44 -16.34 2.68
CA GLN A 61 -19.03 -16.70 2.59
C GLN A 61 -18.58 -16.80 1.13
N GLY A 62 -19.34 -17.49 0.28
CA GLY A 62 -19.04 -17.60 -1.15
C GLY A 62 -19.05 -16.25 -1.87
N LEU A 63 -19.94 -15.32 -1.46
CA LEU A 63 -19.93 -13.95 -1.99
C LEU A 63 -18.68 -13.18 -1.52
N LEU A 64 -18.31 -13.30 -0.25
CA LEU A 64 -17.09 -12.64 0.28
C LEU A 64 -15.84 -13.14 -0.43
N ASP A 65 -15.73 -14.46 -0.62
CA ASP A 65 -14.57 -15.07 -1.30
C ASP A 65 -14.46 -14.62 -2.77
N ARG A 66 -15.62 -14.52 -3.45
CA ARG A 66 -15.67 -14.13 -4.87
C ARG A 66 -15.47 -12.65 -5.10
N LEU A 67 -15.97 -11.79 -4.19
CA LEU A 67 -15.98 -10.33 -4.32
C LEU A 67 -14.82 -9.66 -3.55
N SER A 68 -13.89 -10.43 -3.01
CA SER A 68 -12.67 -9.87 -2.40
C SER A 68 -11.76 -9.28 -3.50
N PRO A 69 -11.13 -8.11 -3.28
CA PRO A 69 -11.12 -7.27 -2.05
C PRO A 69 -12.24 -6.22 -1.96
N GLU A 70 -13.15 -6.15 -2.94
CA GLU A 70 -14.20 -5.12 -2.98
C GLU A 70 -15.23 -5.28 -1.85
N VAL A 71 -15.43 -6.52 -1.37
CA VAL A 71 -16.31 -6.80 -0.24
C VAL A 71 -15.56 -7.60 0.82
N ALA A 72 -15.63 -7.16 2.06
CA ALA A 72 -15.01 -7.84 3.19
C ALA A 72 -15.88 -7.78 4.45
N LEU A 73 -15.81 -8.83 5.26
CA LEU A 73 -16.36 -8.84 6.60
C LEU A 73 -15.22 -8.60 7.60
N VAL A 74 -15.24 -7.46 8.29
CA VAL A 74 -14.23 -7.08 9.29
C VAL A 74 -14.82 -7.21 10.70
N SER A 75 -14.00 -7.58 11.67
CA SER A 75 -14.44 -7.67 13.06
C SER A 75 -14.92 -6.31 13.55
N GLY A 76 -16.08 -6.26 14.21
CA GLY A 76 -16.64 -5.02 14.77
C GLY A 76 -15.81 -4.41 15.90
N SER A 77 -14.96 -5.21 16.53
CA SER A 77 -13.81 -4.78 17.32
C SER A 77 -12.60 -4.74 16.40
N SER A 78 -12.53 -3.76 15.52
CA SER A 78 -11.26 -3.37 14.94
C SER A 78 -10.35 -3.00 16.12
N GLU A 79 -9.50 -3.93 16.56
CA GLU A 79 -8.30 -3.54 17.27
C GLU A 79 -7.67 -2.49 16.37
N SER A 80 -7.62 -1.26 16.87
CA SER A 80 -6.93 -0.18 16.21
C SER A 80 -5.52 -0.69 15.96
N ALA A 81 -5.24 -1.13 14.74
CA ALA A 81 -3.87 -1.27 14.31
C ALA A 81 -3.23 0.04 14.74
N THR A 82 -2.21 -0.02 15.57
CA THR A 82 -1.62 1.14 16.24
C THR A 82 -1.42 2.22 15.18
N ALA A 83 -2.23 3.27 15.26
CA ALA A 83 -2.26 4.29 14.22
C ALA A 83 -0.87 4.88 14.11
N ILE A 84 -0.30 4.85 12.92
CA ILE A 84 1.01 5.46 12.66
C ILE A 84 0.88 6.95 12.95
N PRO A 85 1.72 7.52 13.84
CA PRO A 85 1.60 8.93 14.21
C PRO A 85 2.04 9.84 13.07
N PHE A 86 1.45 11.04 13.02
CA PHE A 86 1.95 12.14 12.21
C PHE A 86 3.38 12.50 12.66
N TYR A 87 4.26 12.80 11.70
CA TYR A 87 5.61 13.26 11.98
C TYR A 87 6.14 14.13 10.85
N SER A 88 6.90 15.16 11.18
CA SER A 88 7.56 16.03 10.20
C SER A 88 8.92 16.49 10.70
N GLU A 89 9.89 16.56 9.79
CA GLU A 89 11.26 16.99 10.09
C GLU A 89 11.89 17.64 8.85
N ASP A 90 12.66 18.71 9.05
CA ASP A 90 13.62 19.21 8.06
C ASP A 90 14.94 18.45 8.25
N TYR A 91 15.22 17.54 7.34
CA TYR A 91 16.47 16.79 7.33
C TYR A 91 17.37 17.30 6.21
N ASN A 92 18.38 18.10 6.56
CA ASN A 92 19.38 18.66 5.63
C ASN A 92 18.77 19.39 4.42
N GLY A 93 17.69 20.17 4.63
CA GLY A 93 17.01 20.90 3.56
C GLY A 93 16.02 20.06 2.73
N THR A 94 15.77 18.83 3.16
CA THR A 94 14.70 17.96 2.66
C THR A 94 13.62 17.82 3.73
N GLY A 95 12.37 18.17 3.39
CA GLY A 95 11.25 17.97 4.28
C GLY A 95 10.81 16.49 4.28
N TYR A 96 10.85 15.83 5.43
CA TYR A 96 10.22 14.53 5.61
C TYR A 96 8.87 14.71 6.28
N LEU A 97 7.81 14.22 5.65
CA LEU A 97 6.42 14.36 6.07
C LEU A 97 5.72 13.00 6.08
N ARG A 98 5.48 12.44 7.26
CA ARG A 98 4.71 11.21 7.46
C ARG A 98 3.31 11.57 7.94
N ILE A 99 2.31 11.29 7.13
CA ILE A 99 0.92 11.61 7.45
C ILE A 99 0.37 10.69 8.53
N GLY A 100 0.75 9.41 8.53
CA GLY A 100 0.17 8.41 9.40
C GLY A 100 -1.31 8.16 9.08
N ALA A 101 -2.21 8.31 10.04
CA ALA A 101 -3.64 8.21 9.76
C ALA A 101 -4.11 9.37 8.89
N MET A 102 -4.84 9.06 7.81
CA MET A 102 -5.43 10.06 6.90
C MET A 102 -6.66 10.69 7.57
N THR A 103 -6.43 11.77 8.31
CA THR A 103 -7.46 12.51 9.02
C THR A 103 -7.37 14.00 8.72
N ALA A 104 -8.48 14.73 8.83
CA ALA A 104 -8.50 16.17 8.65
C ALA A 104 -7.51 16.91 9.57
N GLU A 105 -7.31 16.42 10.79
CA GLU A 105 -6.33 16.97 11.75
C GLU A 105 -4.89 16.83 11.23
N ASN A 106 -4.49 15.64 10.79
CA ASN A 106 -3.14 15.40 10.28
C ASN A 106 -2.88 16.14 8.97
N VAL A 107 -3.89 16.25 8.10
CA VAL A 107 -3.78 17.03 6.87
C VAL A 107 -3.63 18.52 7.18
N THR A 108 -4.37 19.05 8.18
CA THR A 108 -4.19 20.45 8.63
C THR A 108 -2.77 20.71 9.12
N LYS A 109 -2.22 19.81 9.96
CA LYS A 109 -0.82 19.87 10.43
C LYS A 109 0.17 19.84 9.25
N ALA A 110 -0.08 18.98 8.26
CA ALA A 110 0.74 18.93 7.05
C ALA A 110 0.74 20.27 6.30
N GLY A 111 -0.42 20.91 6.18
CA GLY A 111 -0.53 22.23 5.56
C GLY A 111 0.24 23.33 6.31
N GLU A 112 0.24 23.31 7.64
CA GLU A 112 1.01 24.24 8.47
C GLU A 112 2.52 24.03 8.27
N VAL A 113 2.96 22.78 8.27
CA VAL A 113 4.37 22.40 8.01
C VAL A 113 4.80 22.83 6.62
N LEU A 114 4.02 22.52 5.57
CA LEU A 114 4.34 22.89 4.20
C LEU A 114 4.40 24.41 4.00
N LYS A 115 3.52 25.18 4.66
CA LYS A 115 3.60 26.67 4.67
C LYS A 115 4.89 27.18 5.30
N ALA A 116 5.31 26.57 6.41
CA ALA A 116 6.58 26.92 7.04
C ALA A 116 7.77 26.59 6.12
N TRP A 117 7.74 25.44 5.46
CA TRP A 117 8.79 25.01 4.52
C TRP A 117 8.83 25.83 3.23
N SER A 118 7.68 26.28 2.71
CA SER A 118 7.62 27.10 1.50
C SER A 118 8.25 28.48 1.68
N SER A 119 8.31 29.00 2.91
CA SER A 119 9.03 30.24 3.26
C SER A 119 10.50 30.02 3.54
N GLY A 120 10.98 28.78 3.62
CA GLY A 120 12.34 28.36 3.93
C GLY A 120 13.15 27.93 2.72
N LYS A 121 14.18 27.11 2.98
CA LYS A 121 15.11 26.59 1.96
C LYS A 121 14.79 25.14 1.54
N ILE A 122 13.61 24.64 1.85
CA ILE A 122 13.22 23.27 1.51
C ILE A 122 12.95 23.16 0.01
N GLY A 123 13.83 22.47 -0.70
CA GLY A 123 13.72 22.27 -2.15
C GLY A 123 13.04 20.97 -2.56
N ALA A 124 12.92 20.03 -1.62
CA ALA A 124 12.35 18.70 -1.84
C ALA A 124 11.54 18.25 -0.62
N VAL A 125 10.48 17.47 -0.87
CA VAL A 125 9.65 16.85 0.18
C VAL A 125 9.55 15.36 -0.09
N ILE A 126 9.72 14.56 0.95
CA ILE A 126 9.38 13.14 1.00
C ILE A 126 8.07 13.00 1.75
N LEU A 127 7.02 12.61 1.05
CA LEU A 127 5.71 12.31 1.61
C LEU A 127 5.61 10.81 1.90
N ASP A 128 5.59 10.43 3.16
CA ASP A 128 5.51 9.02 3.57
C ASP A 128 4.05 8.61 3.80
N LEU A 129 3.51 7.84 2.86
CA LEU A 129 2.15 7.26 2.89
C LEU A 129 2.17 5.77 3.29
N ARG A 130 3.31 5.21 3.64
CA ARG A 130 3.41 3.82 4.07
C ARG A 130 2.64 3.60 5.36
N GLY A 131 1.78 2.60 5.36
CA GLY A 131 0.90 2.31 6.50
C GLY A 131 -0.27 3.27 6.68
N ALA A 132 -0.53 4.19 5.75
CA ALA A 132 -1.64 5.16 5.83
C ALA A 132 -3.00 4.58 5.43
N GLY A 133 -3.07 3.33 5.02
CA GLY A 133 -4.19 2.71 4.32
C GLY A 133 -5.40 2.28 5.13
N LEU A 134 -5.54 2.69 6.39
CA LEU A 134 -6.64 2.22 7.24
C LEU A 134 -7.82 3.19 7.39
N SER A 135 -7.77 4.36 6.77
CA SER A 135 -8.87 5.32 6.79
C SER A 135 -9.20 5.78 5.38
N GLY A 136 -10.33 5.31 4.85
CA GLY A 136 -10.85 5.74 3.56
C GLY A 136 -11.42 7.16 3.57
N ASP A 137 -10.79 8.10 4.28
CA ASP A 137 -11.20 9.50 4.30
C ASP A 137 -10.70 10.22 3.03
N PHE A 138 -11.49 10.13 1.98
CA PHE A 138 -11.21 10.78 0.69
C PHE A 138 -11.30 12.30 0.76
N ASP A 139 -12.04 12.88 1.71
CA ASP A 139 -12.09 14.33 1.90
C ASP A 139 -10.76 14.84 2.47
N ALA A 140 -10.21 14.14 3.47
CA ALA A 140 -8.89 14.43 3.98
C ALA A 140 -7.80 14.20 2.92
N ALA A 141 -7.94 13.14 2.11
CA ALA A 141 -7.02 12.81 1.02
C ALA A 141 -6.96 13.94 -0.01
N SER A 142 -8.10 14.37 -0.54
CA SER A 142 -8.15 15.44 -1.54
C SER A 142 -7.63 16.78 -0.97
N ALA A 143 -7.88 17.07 0.31
CA ALA A 143 -7.31 18.25 0.96
C ALA A 143 -5.77 18.22 1.04
N LEU A 144 -5.16 17.02 1.20
CA LEU A 144 -3.70 16.87 1.17
C LEU A 144 -3.15 17.09 -0.24
N GLU A 145 -3.80 16.54 -1.27
CA GLU A 145 -3.36 16.66 -2.67
C GLU A 145 -3.32 18.11 -3.14
N VAL A 146 -4.27 18.93 -2.70
CA VAL A 146 -4.33 20.38 -3.01
C VAL A 146 -3.04 21.10 -2.62
N TYR A 147 -2.30 20.62 -1.65
CA TYR A 147 -1.05 21.25 -1.24
C TYR A 147 0.07 21.11 -2.27
N PHE A 148 -0.07 20.19 -3.24
CA PHE A 148 0.94 19.87 -4.22
C PHE A 148 0.49 20.05 -5.68
N CYS A 149 -0.81 20.03 -5.96
CA CYS A 149 -1.36 20.10 -7.31
C CYS A 149 -1.77 21.51 -7.71
N ALA A 150 -1.57 21.86 -8.96
CA ALA A 150 -1.95 23.17 -9.48
C ALA A 150 -3.46 23.38 -9.40
N LYS A 151 -3.89 24.60 -9.12
CA LYS A 151 -5.31 24.97 -9.11
C LYS A 151 -6.02 24.59 -10.40
N GLY A 152 -7.19 23.97 -10.27
CA GLY A 152 -8.00 23.50 -11.39
C GLY A 152 -7.58 22.15 -11.95
N SER A 153 -6.48 21.53 -11.48
CA SER A 153 -6.13 20.15 -11.85
C SER A 153 -7.23 19.21 -11.38
N GLU A 154 -7.68 18.33 -12.26
CA GLU A 154 -8.47 17.16 -11.88
C GLU A 154 -7.55 16.21 -11.12
N LEU A 155 -7.96 15.76 -9.93
CA LEU A 155 -7.21 14.85 -9.08
C LEU A 155 -7.62 13.41 -9.39
N TYR A 156 -8.90 13.12 -9.29
CA TYR A 156 -9.50 11.84 -9.63
C TYR A 156 -11.03 11.98 -9.76
N ARG A 157 -11.69 10.91 -10.19
CA ARG A 157 -13.15 10.79 -10.25
C ARG A 157 -13.61 9.51 -9.57
N PHE A 158 -14.83 9.52 -9.03
CA PHE A 158 -15.50 8.33 -8.56
C PHE A 158 -16.42 7.75 -9.64
N ASP A 159 -16.23 6.49 -9.98
CA ASP A 159 -17.14 5.71 -10.82
C ASP A 159 -18.02 4.81 -9.95
N TYR A 160 -19.29 5.12 -9.85
CA TYR A 160 -20.29 4.36 -9.08
C TYR A 160 -20.89 3.21 -9.89
N GLY A 161 -20.39 2.94 -11.08
CA GLY A 161 -20.90 1.90 -11.98
C GLY A 161 -22.39 2.08 -12.30
N ALA A 162 -23.08 0.95 -12.50
CA ALA A 162 -24.50 0.95 -12.85
C ALA A 162 -25.45 1.43 -11.72
N ALA A 163 -24.96 1.49 -10.47
CA ALA A 163 -25.72 1.99 -9.33
C ALA A 163 -25.76 3.52 -9.26
N GLY A 164 -24.84 4.20 -9.96
CA GLY A 164 -24.77 5.65 -10.03
C GLY A 164 -25.78 6.23 -11.03
N THR A 165 -26.69 7.05 -10.57
CA THR A 165 -27.63 7.78 -11.42
C THR A 165 -27.02 9.03 -12.06
N HIS A 166 -25.78 9.37 -11.71
CA HIS A 166 -25.05 10.55 -12.19
C HIS A 166 -23.63 10.15 -12.58
N GLY A 167 -23.11 10.76 -13.64
CA GLY A 167 -21.70 10.64 -14.01
C GLY A 167 -20.82 10.99 -12.80
N GLY A 168 -19.73 10.25 -12.62
CA GLY A 168 -18.92 10.23 -11.41
C GLY A 168 -18.52 11.62 -10.91
N ASP A 169 -18.47 11.76 -9.58
CA ASP A 169 -18.04 13.00 -8.93
C ASP A 169 -16.55 13.25 -9.25
N THR A 170 -16.26 14.38 -9.89
CA THR A 170 -14.89 14.81 -10.18
C THR A 170 -14.35 15.61 -9.01
N VAL A 171 -13.20 15.22 -8.51
CA VAL A 171 -12.44 15.93 -7.48
C VAL A 171 -11.34 16.75 -8.15
N SER A 172 -11.29 18.06 -7.87
CA SER A 172 -10.30 18.96 -8.46
C SER A 172 -9.68 19.86 -7.40
N ALA A 173 -8.45 20.31 -7.65
CA ALA A 173 -7.74 21.22 -6.76
C ALA A 173 -8.36 22.64 -6.77
N PRO A 174 -8.91 23.15 -5.66
CA PRO A 174 -9.59 24.46 -5.62
C PRO A 174 -8.64 25.65 -5.46
N ALA A 175 -7.39 25.42 -5.06
CA ALA A 175 -6.40 26.45 -4.71
C ALA A 175 -5.04 26.16 -5.32
N ASP A 176 -4.15 27.16 -5.30
CA ASP A 176 -2.74 26.98 -5.70
C ASP A 176 -2.00 26.14 -4.66
N PRO A 177 -0.98 25.35 -5.11
CA PRO A 177 -0.23 24.46 -4.24
C PRO A 177 0.59 25.25 -3.20
N LEU A 178 0.77 24.64 -2.04
CA LEU A 178 1.67 25.17 -1.01
C LEU A 178 3.14 24.83 -1.28
N PHE A 179 3.38 23.76 -2.04
CA PHE A 179 4.71 23.29 -2.38
C PHE A 179 4.80 22.85 -3.84
N THR A 180 5.84 23.33 -4.56
CA THR A 180 6.08 23.06 -5.99
C THR A 180 7.47 22.51 -6.27
N GLY A 181 8.20 22.08 -5.23
CA GLY A 181 9.55 21.52 -5.35
C GLY A 181 9.52 20.04 -5.80
N VAL A 182 10.66 19.37 -5.59
CA VAL A 182 10.74 17.91 -5.84
C VAL A 182 9.88 17.17 -4.81
N LEU A 183 8.97 16.33 -5.28
CA LEU A 183 8.13 15.50 -4.44
C LEU A 183 8.43 14.02 -4.67
N ILE A 184 8.80 13.31 -3.62
CA ILE A 184 8.89 11.85 -3.60
C ILE A 184 7.83 11.31 -2.66
N VAL A 185 7.07 10.31 -3.10
CA VAL A 185 6.05 9.66 -2.29
C VAL A 185 6.51 8.24 -1.98
N LEU A 186 6.62 7.93 -0.68
CA LEU A 186 6.92 6.57 -0.22
C LEU A 186 5.64 5.76 -0.06
N VAL A 187 5.61 4.58 -0.67
CA VAL A 187 4.48 3.65 -0.64
C VAL A 187 4.93 2.23 -0.31
N ASP A 188 4.03 1.42 0.24
CA ASP A 188 4.24 0.00 0.49
C ASP A 188 2.94 -0.80 0.30
N GLU A 189 2.98 -2.11 0.52
CA GLU A 189 1.83 -3.01 0.43
C GLU A 189 0.69 -2.68 1.41
N SER A 190 0.94 -1.86 2.42
CA SER A 190 -0.09 -1.38 3.35
C SER A 190 -0.70 -0.03 2.94
N THR A 191 -0.14 0.64 1.93
CA THR A 191 -0.72 1.84 1.33
C THR A 191 -1.97 1.44 0.53
N ALA A 192 -3.15 1.89 0.96
CA ALA A 192 -4.44 1.46 0.41
C ALA A 192 -5.46 2.59 0.39
N GLU A 193 -6.60 2.35 -0.27
CA GLU A 193 -7.78 3.22 -0.27
C GLU A 193 -7.43 4.67 -0.69
N ALA A 194 -7.74 5.64 0.14
CA ALA A 194 -7.48 7.06 -0.13
C ALA A 194 -5.97 7.35 -0.29
N ALA A 195 -5.09 6.69 0.51
CA ALA A 195 -3.63 6.90 0.41
C ALA A 195 -3.05 6.40 -0.91
N GLU A 196 -3.57 5.29 -1.43
CA GLU A 196 -3.20 4.76 -2.74
C GLU A 196 -3.64 5.68 -3.88
N THR A 197 -4.86 6.24 -3.74
CA THR A 197 -5.40 7.23 -4.68
C THR A 197 -4.55 8.50 -4.71
N ILE A 198 -4.16 9.02 -3.54
CA ILE A 198 -3.26 10.18 -3.42
C ILE A 198 -1.94 9.93 -4.13
N ALA A 199 -1.30 8.78 -3.88
CA ALA A 199 -0.02 8.47 -4.51
C ALA A 199 -0.12 8.52 -6.05
N ALA A 200 -1.17 7.91 -6.61
CA ALA A 200 -1.40 7.90 -8.06
C ALA A 200 -1.75 9.29 -8.61
N SER A 201 -2.59 10.03 -7.91
CA SER A 201 -2.97 11.39 -8.32
C SER A 201 -1.77 12.35 -8.28
N LEU A 202 -0.95 12.30 -7.23
CA LEU A 202 0.27 13.12 -7.11
C LEU A 202 1.31 12.79 -8.18
N GLN A 203 1.40 11.53 -8.62
CA GLN A 203 2.24 11.15 -9.76
C GLN A 203 1.82 11.91 -11.02
N GLU A 204 0.52 12.07 -11.26
CA GLU A 204 -0.02 12.73 -12.44
C GLU A 204 0.00 14.26 -12.31
N CYS A 205 -0.58 14.84 -11.23
CA CYS A 205 -0.76 16.29 -11.10
C CYS A 205 0.48 17.04 -10.63
N ALA A 206 1.28 16.44 -9.73
CA ALA A 206 2.47 17.07 -9.16
C ALA A 206 3.78 16.52 -9.73
N LYS A 207 3.71 15.52 -10.63
CA LYS A 207 4.88 14.80 -11.17
C LYS A 207 5.74 14.21 -10.05
N ALA A 208 5.10 13.75 -8.98
CA ALA A 208 5.76 13.09 -7.88
C ALA A 208 6.40 11.78 -8.34
N LEU A 209 7.57 11.46 -7.81
CA LEU A 209 8.20 10.15 -7.99
C LEU A 209 7.71 9.19 -6.90
N ILE A 210 7.13 8.09 -7.31
CA ILE A 210 6.64 7.05 -6.40
C ILE A 210 7.77 6.05 -6.13
N LEU A 211 8.11 5.85 -4.87
CA LEU A 211 9.20 4.99 -4.44
C LEU A 211 8.72 4.00 -3.37
N GLY A 212 9.13 2.75 -3.47
CA GLY A 212 8.82 1.72 -2.48
C GLY A 212 8.42 0.39 -3.08
N SER A 213 7.38 -0.24 -2.55
CA SER A 213 6.77 -1.46 -3.09
C SER A 213 5.36 -1.21 -3.63
N THR A 214 4.84 -2.16 -4.43
CA THR A 214 3.48 -2.07 -4.99
C THR A 214 2.46 -1.93 -3.85
N THR A 215 1.48 -1.04 -4.03
CA THR A 215 0.44 -0.76 -3.04
C THR A 215 -0.60 -1.88 -2.94
N ALA A 216 -1.56 -1.74 -2.04
CA ALA A 216 -2.50 -2.81 -1.68
C ALA A 216 -3.49 -3.21 -2.79
N GLY A 217 -3.70 -2.38 -3.82
CA GLY A 217 -4.69 -2.64 -4.85
C GLY A 217 -6.14 -2.52 -4.37
N ARG A 218 -6.42 -1.56 -3.51
CA ARG A 218 -7.75 -1.29 -2.97
C ARG A 218 -8.17 0.17 -3.12
N PRO A 219 -8.13 0.75 -4.32
CA PRO A 219 -8.43 2.16 -4.58
C PRO A 219 -9.95 2.38 -4.69
N PHE A 220 -10.69 1.95 -3.69
CA PHE A 220 -12.15 2.01 -3.67
C PHE A 220 -12.65 2.93 -2.59
N LYS A 221 -13.77 3.61 -2.87
CA LYS A 221 -14.58 4.22 -1.83
C LYS A 221 -15.45 3.14 -1.19
N TYR A 222 -15.30 2.95 0.11
CA TYR A 222 -16.05 1.92 0.83
C TYR A 222 -17.23 2.50 1.61
N GLN A 223 -18.26 1.68 1.75
CA GLN A 223 -19.36 1.89 2.67
C GLN A 223 -19.41 0.73 3.67
N ASP A 224 -19.55 1.07 4.93
CA ASP A 224 -19.60 0.12 6.03
C ASP A 224 -21.04 -0.09 6.49
N VAL A 225 -21.47 -1.36 6.56
CA VAL A 225 -22.75 -1.77 7.13
C VAL A 225 -22.47 -2.52 8.43
N ARG A 226 -22.92 -1.95 9.55
CA ARG A 226 -22.76 -2.57 10.87
C ARG A 226 -23.69 -3.76 11.03
N LEU A 227 -23.11 -4.90 11.38
CA LEU A 227 -23.79 -6.13 11.74
C LEU A 227 -23.56 -6.42 13.24
N ASN A 228 -24.23 -7.44 13.77
CA ASN A 228 -24.01 -7.84 15.15
C ASN A 228 -22.60 -8.50 15.30
N GLY A 229 -21.65 -7.77 15.87
CA GLY A 229 -20.28 -8.23 16.11
C GLY A 229 -19.33 -8.14 14.90
N ALA A 230 -19.79 -7.62 13.76
CA ALA A 230 -19.00 -7.47 12.56
C ALA A 230 -19.40 -6.21 11.77
N VAL A 231 -18.57 -5.83 10.80
CA VAL A 231 -18.85 -4.78 9.83
C VAL A 231 -18.68 -5.35 8.44
N LEU A 232 -19.73 -5.30 7.62
CA LEU A 232 -19.63 -5.60 6.20
C LEU A 232 -19.16 -4.32 5.48
N ARG A 233 -17.96 -4.35 4.94
CA ARG A 233 -17.35 -3.27 4.16
C ARG A 233 -17.55 -3.58 2.68
N MET A 234 -18.08 -2.65 1.92
CA MET A 234 -18.37 -2.82 0.48
C MET A 234 -17.83 -1.65 -0.32
N ALA A 235 -17.14 -1.91 -1.41
CA ALA A 235 -16.78 -0.91 -2.39
C ALA A 235 -18.05 -0.36 -3.07
N VAL A 236 -18.23 0.94 -3.02
CA VAL A 236 -19.38 1.64 -3.62
C VAL A 236 -18.98 2.49 -4.81
N ALA A 237 -17.70 2.81 -4.97
CA ALA A 237 -17.17 3.47 -6.15
C ALA A 237 -15.70 3.06 -6.39
N GLU A 238 -15.33 2.97 -7.65
CA GLU A 238 -13.92 2.90 -8.10
C GLU A 238 -13.35 4.29 -8.30
N VAL A 239 -12.03 4.40 -8.14
CA VAL A 239 -11.31 5.63 -8.47
C VAL A 239 -10.82 5.55 -9.91
N LEU A 240 -11.12 6.60 -10.68
CA LEU A 240 -10.58 6.85 -12.01
C LEU A 240 -9.58 8.01 -11.95
N LEU A 241 -8.40 7.83 -12.48
CA LEU A 241 -7.42 8.89 -12.66
C LEU A 241 -7.86 9.85 -13.80
N PRO A 242 -7.28 11.06 -13.90
CA PRO A 242 -7.65 12.04 -14.91
C PRO A 242 -7.58 11.53 -16.35
N ASP A 243 -6.66 10.61 -16.65
CA ASP A 243 -6.51 9.95 -17.95
C ASP A 243 -7.58 8.87 -18.21
N GLY A 244 -8.50 8.66 -17.27
CA GLY A 244 -9.55 7.65 -17.32
C GLY A 244 -9.11 6.23 -16.95
N LYS A 245 -7.84 6.03 -16.55
CA LYS A 245 -7.38 4.73 -16.09
C LYS A 245 -7.94 4.43 -14.70
N LYS A 246 -8.32 3.17 -14.53
CA LYS A 246 -8.62 2.60 -13.22
C LYS A 246 -7.31 2.23 -12.53
N LEU A 247 -7.20 2.57 -11.26
CA LEU A 247 -6.02 2.16 -10.48
C LEU A 247 -5.96 0.63 -10.32
N GLY A 248 -7.11 0.00 -10.23
CA GLY A 248 -7.29 -1.46 -10.28
C GLY A 248 -6.77 -2.21 -9.05
N VAL A 249 -7.14 -3.49 -9.00
CA VAL A 249 -6.80 -4.41 -7.87
C VAL A 249 -5.34 -4.85 -7.83
N ASN A 250 -4.54 -4.48 -8.81
CA ASN A 250 -3.11 -4.83 -8.85
C ASN A 250 -2.22 -3.82 -8.11
N GLY A 251 -2.81 -2.76 -7.61
CA GLY A 251 -2.09 -1.69 -6.92
C GLY A 251 -1.29 -0.76 -7.84
N LEU A 252 -0.85 0.35 -7.27
CA LEU A 252 0.07 1.28 -7.91
C LEU A 252 1.48 0.70 -7.87
N LYS A 253 2.11 0.55 -9.03
CA LYS A 253 3.53 0.19 -9.12
C LYS A 253 4.38 1.44 -8.92
N PRO A 254 5.38 1.40 -8.03
CA PRO A 254 6.28 2.52 -7.86
C PRO A 254 7.14 2.73 -9.11
N ASP A 255 7.55 3.99 -9.37
CA ASP A 255 8.53 4.33 -10.41
C ASP A 255 9.89 3.72 -10.09
N ILE A 256 10.22 3.69 -8.79
CA ILE A 256 11.46 3.10 -8.27
C ILE A 256 11.10 2.05 -7.22
N SER A 257 11.23 0.79 -7.60
CA SER A 257 10.99 -0.33 -6.69
C SER A 257 12.17 -0.49 -5.73
N VAL A 258 11.89 -0.38 -4.43
CA VAL A 258 12.87 -0.59 -3.36
C VAL A 258 12.28 -1.56 -2.34
N ALA A 259 12.92 -2.71 -2.19
CA ALA A 259 12.50 -3.68 -1.18
C ALA A 259 12.66 -3.10 0.23
N PRO A 260 11.72 -3.40 1.15
CA PRO A 260 11.89 -3.01 2.55
C PRO A 260 13.16 -3.65 3.13
N GLY A 261 13.76 -2.99 4.12
CA GLY A 261 14.88 -3.54 4.87
C GLY A 261 14.44 -4.68 5.80
N SER A 262 15.37 -5.17 6.61
CA SER A 262 15.08 -6.21 7.64
C SER A 262 14.32 -5.67 8.85
N ALA A 263 14.32 -4.36 9.05
CA ALA A 263 13.64 -3.71 10.15
C ALA A 263 12.11 -3.68 9.94
N SER A 264 11.34 -3.96 11.00
CA SER A 264 9.90 -3.86 10.91
C SER A 264 9.45 -2.39 10.81
N ARG A 265 8.33 -2.16 10.13
CA ARG A 265 7.75 -0.81 10.00
C ARG A 265 7.52 -0.14 11.36
N ALA A 266 7.05 -0.89 12.36
CA ALA A 266 6.83 -0.36 13.71
C ALA A 266 8.12 0.14 14.37
N GLN A 267 9.23 -0.59 14.21
CA GLN A 267 10.53 -0.18 14.73
C GLN A 267 11.03 1.09 14.05
N LEU A 268 10.91 1.19 12.71
CA LEU A 268 11.29 2.38 11.95
C LEU A 268 10.46 3.60 12.38
N VAL A 269 9.15 3.45 12.46
CA VAL A 269 8.22 4.51 12.92
C VAL A 269 8.58 4.99 14.32
N GLN A 270 8.84 4.07 15.24
CA GLN A 270 9.22 4.40 16.62
C GLN A 270 10.56 5.14 16.68
N SER A 271 11.57 4.65 15.94
CA SER A 271 12.90 5.26 15.92
C SER A 271 12.84 6.69 15.39
N VAL A 272 12.21 6.89 14.21
CA VAL A 272 12.03 8.22 13.61
C VAL A 272 11.27 9.15 14.55
N SER A 273 10.21 8.67 15.20
CA SER A 273 9.40 9.51 16.08
C SER A 273 10.15 9.96 17.35
N THR A 274 11.14 9.17 17.79
CA THR A 274 11.88 9.42 19.06
C THR A 274 13.24 10.10 18.82
N HIS A 275 13.93 9.73 17.74
CA HIS A 275 15.33 10.13 17.51
C HIS A 275 15.54 10.86 16.17
N GLY A 276 14.46 11.07 15.40
CA GLY A 276 14.53 11.73 14.09
C GLY A 276 14.91 10.81 12.93
N VAL A 277 14.88 11.39 11.74
CA VAL A 277 15.16 10.71 10.46
C VAL A 277 16.55 10.10 10.42
N ALA A 278 17.56 10.78 10.99
CA ALA A 278 18.95 10.31 11.04
C ALA A 278 19.10 8.93 11.70
N SER A 279 18.20 8.56 12.61
CA SER A 279 18.27 7.31 13.37
C SER A 279 18.02 6.04 12.55
N VAL A 280 17.49 6.18 11.33
CA VAL A 280 17.13 5.07 10.44
C VAL A 280 17.85 5.13 9.09
N ILE A 281 18.83 6.02 8.97
CA ILE A 281 19.66 6.19 7.78
C ILE A 281 21.07 5.80 8.15
N GLN A 282 21.70 4.97 7.33
CA GLN A 282 23.10 4.69 7.47
C GLN A 282 23.88 5.87 6.89
N GLU A 283 24.43 6.74 7.76
CA GLU A 283 25.51 7.62 7.32
C GLU A 283 26.63 6.72 6.82
N ARG A 284 26.86 6.74 5.51
CA ARG A 284 28.00 6.09 4.90
C ARG A 284 29.24 6.94 5.19
N ASP A 285 29.64 7.02 6.44
CA ASP A 285 31.03 7.21 6.79
C ASP A 285 31.76 5.93 6.32
N ARG A 286 32.02 5.85 5.02
CA ARG A 286 33.05 4.92 4.55
C ARG A 286 34.30 5.37 5.22
N PRO A 287 34.91 4.59 6.12
CA PRO A 287 36.24 4.90 6.60
C PRO A 287 37.13 4.95 5.36
N HIS A 288 37.38 6.19 4.90
CA HIS A 288 38.35 6.36 3.82
C HIS A 288 39.67 5.93 4.40
N LEU A 289 40.34 4.98 3.73
CA LEU A 289 41.76 4.76 3.88
C LEU A 289 42.44 6.11 3.60
N ASN A 290 42.55 6.94 4.63
CA ASN A 290 43.30 8.18 4.52
C ASN A 290 44.77 7.84 4.87
N GLU A 291 45.67 8.70 4.43
CA GLU A 291 47.11 8.54 4.70
C GLU A 291 47.40 8.36 6.20
N ALA A 292 46.57 8.94 7.08
CA ALA A 292 46.72 8.81 8.53
C ALA A 292 46.40 7.38 9.02
N ALA A 293 45.39 6.70 8.47
CA ALA A 293 45.08 5.30 8.79
C ALA A 293 46.20 4.35 8.29
N LEU A 294 46.75 4.62 7.12
CA LEU A 294 47.92 3.89 6.59
C LEU A 294 49.17 4.09 7.46
N VAL A 295 49.40 5.27 7.99
CA VAL A 295 50.53 5.56 8.87
C VAL A 295 50.37 5.00 10.28
N SER A 296 49.13 4.94 10.78
CA SER A 296 48.81 4.34 12.09
C SER A 296 48.82 2.82 12.09
N GLY A 297 48.84 2.18 10.91
CA GLY A 297 48.81 0.71 10.78
C GLY A 297 47.47 0.11 11.16
N SER A 298 46.41 0.91 11.35
CA SER A 298 45.04 0.44 11.54
C SER A 298 44.39 0.24 10.18
N ASN A 299 43.83 -0.95 9.97
CA ASN A 299 42.97 -1.24 8.82
C ASN A 299 41.56 -1.38 9.33
N PRO A 300 40.68 -0.38 9.07
CA PRO A 300 39.30 -0.41 9.56
C PRO A 300 38.56 -1.69 9.18
N ASP A 301 38.82 -2.25 7.99
CA ASP A 301 38.22 -3.50 7.53
C ASP A 301 38.67 -4.72 8.34
N VAL A 302 39.88 -4.70 8.91
CA VAL A 302 40.42 -5.76 9.76
C VAL A 302 39.92 -5.58 11.20
N ASP A 303 39.84 -4.34 11.68
CA ASP A 303 39.30 -4.01 13.00
C ASP A 303 37.81 -4.38 13.11
N GLU A 304 37.02 -4.22 12.03
CA GLU A 304 35.62 -4.69 11.94
C GLU A 304 35.54 -6.24 12.00
N LEU A 305 36.39 -6.93 11.24
CA LEU A 305 36.45 -8.40 11.24
C LEU A 305 36.88 -8.98 12.60
N GLU A 306 37.79 -8.31 13.32
CA GLU A 306 38.22 -8.71 14.66
C GLU A 306 37.14 -8.46 15.71
N GLN A 307 36.33 -7.41 15.57
CA GLN A 307 35.16 -7.14 16.43
C GLN A 307 34.05 -8.18 16.19
N GLU A 308 33.80 -8.60 14.95
CA GLU A 308 32.87 -9.68 14.63
C GLU A 308 33.32 -11.03 15.24
N GLN A 309 34.63 -11.33 15.24
CA GLN A 309 35.16 -12.56 15.84
C GLN A 309 35.12 -12.58 17.37
N ASN A 310 35.14 -11.42 18.03
CA ASN A 310 35.12 -11.30 19.47
C ASN A 310 33.70 -11.32 20.10
N GLY A 311 32.65 -11.59 19.31
CA GLY A 311 31.30 -11.86 19.80
C GLY A 311 30.55 -10.65 20.32
N THR A 312 31.03 -9.42 20.10
CA THR A 312 30.33 -8.16 20.36
C THR A 312 29.77 -7.62 19.04
N VAL A 313 28.91 -8.40 18.37
CA VAL A 313 28.21 -7.87 17.22
C VAL A 313 27.22 -6.85 17.72
N PRO A 314 27.37 -5.55 17.43
CA PRO A 314 26.33 -4.57 17.71
C PRO A 314 25.06 -5.02 17.00
N ALA A 315 23.90 -4.82 17.62
CA ALA A 315 22.63 -5.09 16.93
C ALA A 315 22.68 -4.40 15.55
N PRO A 316 22.27 -5.10 14.46
CA PRO A 316 22.34 -4.53 13.13
C PRO A 316 21.63 -3.17 13.11
N PRO A 317 22.21 -2.15 12.49
CA PRO A 317 21.63 -0.82 12.46
C PRO A 317 20.21 -0.87 11.88
N LEU A 318 19.33 -0.10 12.48
CA LEU A 318 17.94 0.02 12.03
C LEU A 318 17.91 0.90 10.77
N ILE A 319 17.82 0.31 9.59
CA ILE A 319 17.91 1.03 8.32
C ILE A 319 16.58 1.02 7.57
N ASP A 320 16.07 2.20 7.23
CA ASP A 320 14.97 2.41 6.30
C ASP A 320 15.49 2.60 4.87
N ARG A 321 15.69 1.49 4.15
CA ARG A 321 16.25 1.51 2.78
C ARG A 321 15.43 2.35 1.81
N GLN A 322 14.11 2.40 1.96
CA GLN A 322 13.26 3.18 1.07
C GLN A 322 13.45 4.68 1.32
N LEU A 323 13.54 5.10 2.57
CA LEU A 323 13.80 6.48 2.94
C LEU A 323 15.22 6.91 2.55
N GLU A 324 16.22 6.06 2.79
CA GLU A 324 17.61 6.28 2.36
C GLU A 324 17.70 6.50 0.85
N GLN A 325 17.08 5.62 0.06
CA GLN A 325 17.06 5.74 -1.40
C GLN A 325 16.36 7.03 -1.88
N ALA A 326 15.30 7.46 -1.19
CA ALA A 326 14.62 8.72 -1.51
C ALA A 326 15.53 9.93 -1.27
N LEU A 327 16.28 9.96 -0.18
CA LEU A 327 17.25 11.01 0.14
C LEU A 327 18.42 11.04 -0.86
N ASP A 328 18.94 9.87 -1.23
CA ASP A 328 19.99 9.74 -2.25
C ASP A 328 19.54 10.29 -3.60
N LEU A 329 18.28 10.00 -3.98
CA LEU A 329 17.69 10.50 -5.22
C LEU A 329 17.52 12.03 -5.19
N ILE A 330 17.03 12.61 -4.10
CA ILE A 330 16.90 14.06 -3.94
C ILE A 330 18.27 14.73 -4.05
N THR A 331 19.27 14.16 -3.38
CA THR A 331 20.66 14.66 -3.45
C THR A 331 21.17 14.64 -4.88
N SER A 332 20.95 13.55 -5.60
CA SER A 332 21.33 13.41 -7.02
C SER A 332 20.65 14.44 -7.92
N ILE A 333 19.34 14.66 -7.74
CA ILE A 333 18.56 15.66 -8.48
C ILE A 333 19.06 17.08 -8.16
N SER A 334 19.40 17.38 -6.91
CA SER A 334 19.89 18.69 -6.51
C SER A 334 21.25 19.01 -7.13
N ILE A 335 22.16 18.04 -7.14
CA ILE A 335 23.47 18.15 -7.80
C ILE A 335 23.32 18.37 -9.32
N TYR A 336 22.41 17.63 -9.95
CA TYR A 336 22.14 17.80 -11.38
C TYR A 336 21.62 19.19 -11.71
N LYS A 337 20.64 19.68 -10.94
CA LYS A 337 20.09 21.04 -11.11
C LYS A 337 21.13 22.12 -10.88
N SER A 338 22.01 21.98 -9.89
CA SER A 338 23.07 22.95 -9.62
C SER A 338 24.15 23.05 -10.73
N LYS A 339 24.44 21.93 -11.39
CA LYS A 339 25.40 21.88 -12.51
C LYS A 339 24.80 22.32 -13.85
N GLY A 340 23.46 22.22 -14.01
CA GLY A 340 22.75 22.65 -15.22
C GLY A 340 22.38 24.13 -15.28
N ALA A 341 22.56 24.87 -14.20
CA ALA A 341 22.39 26.32 -14.24
C ALA A 341 23.50 26.95 -15.10
N PRO A 342 23.19 27.72 -16.19
CA PRO A 342 24.21 28.37 -16.98
C PRO A 342 25.01 29.32 -16.08
N MET A 343 26.32 29.13 -16.03
CA MET A 343 27.21 30.10 -15.39
C MET A 343 26.98 31.46 -16.09
N SER A 344 26.36 32.40 -15.38
CA SER A 344 26.33 33.78 -15.81
C SER A 344 27.78 34.27 -15.77
N HIS A 345 28.48 34.21 -16.90
CA HIS A 345 29.71 34.94 -17.07
C HIS A 345 29.36 36.44 -16.96
N GLY A 346 29.66 37.02 -15.80
CA GLY A 346 29.74 38.46 -15.65
C GLY A 346 30.81 38.93 -16.64
N VAL A 347 30.38 39.65 -17.68
CA VAL A 347 31.25 40.45 -18.52
C VAL A 347 31.46 41.74 -17.74
N GLU A 348 32.68 41.93 -17.22
CA GLU A 348 33.19 43.26 -16.84
C GLU A 348 33.40 44.13 -18.08
#